data_81014e869ddef2a1514200fa715fbdeb
#
_entry.id   81014e869ddef2a1514200fa715fbdeb
#
_cell.length_a   1.000
_cell.length_b   1.000
_cell.length_c   1.000
_cell.angle_alpha   90.00
_cell.angle_beta   90.00
_cell.angle_gamma   90.00
#
_symmetry.space_group_name_H-M   'P 1'
#
loop_
_entity.id
_entity.type
_entity.pdbx_description
1 polymer ?
#
loop_
_entity_poly.entity_id
_entity_poly.type
_entity_poly.pdbx_seq_one_letter_code
_entity_poly.pdbx_strand_id
1 'polypeptide(L)'
;MTSMPDAVLPVDSPDQNLEVVLGADTHRDIHVAAVVTAAGAMLESRAFPAIADGYRRMLTWARSHGTVRRAGIECTGSYGQALTRYLLGENIEVTEVDQPDKSTRRRRG
;
A
#
# COMPACT_ATOMS: atom_id res chain seq x y z
N MET A 1 -4.01 -9.13 -36.91
CA MET A 1 -3.92 -8.84 -36.60
C MET A 1 -3.63 -8.46 -36.06
N THR A 2 -3.65 -8.60 -35.91
CA THR A 2 -3.45 -8.26 -35.38
C THR A 2 -3.36 -7.82 -34.68
N SER A 3 -3.42 -7.81 -34.53
CA SER A 3 -3.39 -7.30 -33.82
C SER A 3 -3.50 -7.16 -33.06
N MET A 4 -3.63 -7.36 -32.82
CA MET A 4 -3.73 -7.25 -32.05
C MET A 4 -3.54 -7.08 -31.29
N PRO A 5 -3.49 -7.26 -31.17
CA PRO A 5 -3.35 -7.17 -30.28
C PRO A 5 -3.06 -6.74 -29.53
N ASP A 6 -2.79 -6.57 -29.54
CA ASP A 6 -2.55 -6.26 -28.77
C ASP A 6 -2.92 -6.00 -27.99
N ALA A 7 -3.20 -5.85 -28.13
CA ALA A 7 -3.66 -5.60 -27.39
C ALA A 7 -3.67 -6.29 -26.59
N VAL A 8 -3.67 -6.79 -26.71
CA VAL A 8 -3.64 -7.58 -26.06
C VAL A 8 -2.70 -7.61 -25.24
N LEU A 9 -2.17 -7.52 -25.43
CA LEU A 9 -1.38 -7.58 -24.75
C LEU A 9 -1.27 -7.01 -23.66
N PRO A 10 -1.54 -6.48 -23.86
CA PRO A 10 -1.42 -5.76 -22.70
C PRO A 10 -2.02 -6.36 -21.62
N VAL A 11 -2.78 -7.05 -21.91
CA VAL A 11 -3.49 -7.62 -21.02
C VAL A 11 -2.77 -8.06 -19.88
N ASP A 12 -1.88 -8.82 -20.04
CA ASP A 12 -1.16 -9.32 -19.00
C ASP A 12 -0.20 -8.33 -18.54
N SER A 13 0.30 -7.61 -19.38
CA SER A 13 1.21 -6.63 -19.01
C SER A 13 0.66 -5.44 -18.37
N PRO A 14 -0.58 -5.11 -18.61
CA PRO A 14 -1.11 -3.92 -18.04
C PRO A 14 -1.00 -3.86 -16.56
N ASP A 15 -1.06 -4.97 -15.91
CA ASP A 15 -1.01 -4.96 -14.49
C ASP A 15 0.31 -4.47 -13.98
N GLN A 16 1.37 -4.68 -14.72
CA GLN A 16 2.68 -4.24 -14.29
C GLN A 16 2.86 -2.76 -14.46
N ASN A 17 2.11 -2.17 -15.38
CA ASN A 17 2.21 -0.74 -15.59
C ASN A 17 1.18 0.03 -14.79
N LEU A 18 0.26 -0.67 -14.19
CA LEU A 18 -0.75 -0.04 -13.39
C LEU A 18 -0.14 0.43 -12.09
N GLU A 19 -0.39 1.66 -11.76
CA GLU A 19 0.09 2.19 -10.48
C GLU A 19 -0.89 1.85 -9.39
N VAL A 20 -0.39 1.32 -8.30
CA VAL A 20 -1.23 1.02 -7.15
C VAL A 20 -0.66 1.72 -5.93
N VAL A 21 -1.50 1.91 -4.93
CA VAL A 21 -1.12 2.54 -3.69
C VAL A 21 -1.21 1.49 -2.60
N LEU A 22 -0.19 1.45 -1.77
CA LEU A 22 -0.16 0.55 -0.64
C LEU A 22 -0.67 1.28 0.58
N GLY A 23 -1.70 0.75 1.21
CA GLY A 23 -2.18 1.29 2.47
C GLY A 23 -1.87 0.32 3.58
N ALA A 24 -1.49 0.80 4.73
CA ALA A 24 -1.20 -0.08 5.85
C ALA A 24 -1.80 0.49 7.12
N ASP A 25 -2.51 -0.36 7.84
CA ASP A 25 -3.04 -0.06 9.15
C ASP A 25 -2.12 -0.76 10.14
N THR A 26 -1.41 0.00 10.96
CA THR A 26 -0.35 -0.55 11.77
C THR A 26 -0.84 -0.88 13.18
N HIS A 27 -0.42 -2.05 13.62
CA HIS A 27 -0.68 -2.53 14.96
C HIS A 27 0.64 -3.04 15.52
N ARG A 28 0.63 -3.39 16.78
CA ARG A 28 1.88 -3.72 17.43
C ARG A 28 2.57 -4.93 16.81
N ASP A 29 1.84 -5.98 16.56
CA ASP A 29 2.45 -7.23 16.10
C ASP A 29 2.15 -7.56 14.66
N ILE A 30 1.15 -6.93 14.09
CA ILE A 30 0.69 -7.22 12.75
C ILE A 30 0.29 -5.93 12.08
N HIS A 31 0.63 -5.79 10.82
CA HIS A 31 0.13 -4.70 10.01
C HIS A 31 -0.83 -5.27 8.99
N VAL A 32 -1.95 -4.60 8.77
CA VAL A 32 -2.90 -5.02 7.75
C VAL A 32 -2.74 -4.10 6.56
N ALA A 33 -2.40 -4.68 5.43
CA ALA A 33 -2.09 -3.90 4.24
C ALA A 33 -3.20 -4.08 3.21
N ALA A 34 -3.41 -3.05 2.42
CA ALA A 34 -4.35 -3.09 1.31
C ALA A 34 -3.70 -2.48 0.10
N VAL A 35 -4.00 -3.02 -1.06
CA VAL A 35 -3.54 -2.46 -2.32
C VAL A 35 -4.74 -1.88 -3.03
N VAL A 36 -4.66 -0.60 -3.38
CA VAL A 36 -5.75 0.07 -4.07
C VAL A 36 -5.24 0.65 -5.37
N THR A 37 -6.14 0.75 -6.35
CA THR A 37 -5.79 1.40 -7.60
C THR A 37 -5.77 2.90 -7.41
N ALA A 38 -5.24 3.62 -8.39
CA ALA A 38 -5.26 5.06 -8.35
C ALA A 38 -6.68 5.62 -8.29
N ALA A 39 -7.62 4.87 -8.79
CA ALA A 39 -9.02 5.30 -8.76
C ALA A 39 -9.69 4.99 -7.43
N GLY A 40 -9.01 4.29 -6.54
CA GLY A 40 -9.55 4.04 -5.22
C GLY A 40 -10.17 2.68 -5.02
N ALA A 41 -10.07 1.79 -5.98
CA ALA A 41 -10.66 0.46 -5.85
C ALA A 41 -9.69 -0.46 -5.12
N MET A 42 -10.17 -1.13 -4.10
CA MET A 42 -9.33 -2.06 -3.35
C MET A 42 -9.18 -3.36 -4.13
N LEU A 43 -7.95 -3.80 -4.33
CA LEU A 43 -7.67 -5.02 -5.03
C LEU A 43 -7.55 -6.21 -4.10
N GLU A 44 -6.86 -6.02 -2.98
CA GLU A 44 -6.65 -7.11 -2.05
C GLU A 44 -6.21 -6.53 -0.73
N SER A 45 -6.46 -7.23 0.36
CA SER A 45 -5.86 -6.87 1.64
C SER A 45 -5.29 -8.12 2.27
N ARG A 46 -4.26 -7.92 3.10
CA ARG A 46 -3.55 -9.04 3.69
C ARG A 46 -2.81 -8.56 4.93
N ALA A 47 -2.67 -9.44 5.91
CA ALA A 47 -1.95 -9.12 7.13
C ALA A 47 -0.51 -9.63 7.03
N PHE A 48 0.40 -8.88 7.63
CA PHE A 48 1.81 -9.24 7.64
C PHE A 48 2.37 -8.99 9.03
N PRO A 49 3.32 -9.79 9.47
CA PRO A 49 3.92 -9.53 10.78
C PRO A 49 4.69 -8.22 10.77
N ALA A 50 4.68 -7.55 11.90
CA ALA A 50 5.31 -6.23 12.03
C ALA A 50 6.79 -6.38 12.32
N ILE A 51 7.50 -7.06 11.44
CA ILE A 51 8.93 -7.27 11.51
C ILE A 51 9.51 -7.06 10.13
N ALA A 52 10.82 -6.98 10.04
CA ALA A 52 11.47 -6.66 8.76
C ALA A 52 11.07 -7.63 7.67
N ASP A 53 10.98 -8.90 7.97
CA ASP A 53 10.58 -9.88 6.96
C ASP A 53 9.16 -9.64 6.49
N GLY A 54 8.29 -9.24 7.42
CA GLY A 54 6.92 -8.92 7.06
C GLY A 54 6.82 -7.72 6.14
N TYR A 55 7.65 -6.70 6.40
CA TYR A 55 7.65 -5.51 5.53
C TYR A 55 8.09 -5.90 4.12
N ARG A 56 9.12 -6.74 4.03
CA ARG A 56 9.61 -7.17 2.73
C ARG A 56 8.54 -7.94 1.97
N ARG A 57 7.87 -8.84 2.66
CA ARG A 57 6.80 -9.61 2.04
C ARG A 57 5.64 -8.73 1.63
N MET A 58 5.31 -7.75 2.46
CA MET A 58 4.23 -6.82 2.16
C MET A 58 4.51 -6.08 0.87
N LEU A 59 5.72 -5.58 0.71
CA LEU A 59 6.05 -4.82 -0.48
C LEU A 59 6.10 -5.72 -1.71
N THR A 60 6.65 -6.92 -1.58
CA THR A 60 6.66 -7.86 -2.68
C THR A 60 5.24 -8.19 -3.12
N TRP A 61 4.37 -8.42 -2.16
CA TRP A 61 2.98 -8.69 -2.45
C TRP A 61 2.31 -7.51 -3.12
N ALA A 62 2.54 -6.31 -2.62
CA ALA A 62 1.93 -5.13 -3.22
C ALA A 62 2.42 -4.94 -4.66
N ARG A 63 3.69 -5.19 -4.89
CA ARG A 63 4.26 -5.04 -6.23
C ARG A 63 3.76 -6.08 -7.21
N SER A 64 3.20 -7.16 -6.71
CA SER A 64 2.61 -8.15 -7.60
C SER A 64 1.32 -7.63 -8.22
N HIS A 65 0.76 -6.56 -7.67
CA HIS A 65 -0.47 -5.97 -8.19
C HIS A 65 -0.21 -4.80 -9.12
N GLY A 66 0.99 -4.26 -9.12
CA GLY A 66 1.30 -3.12 -9.97
C GLY A 66 2.50 -2.39 -9.44
N THR A 67 2.72 -1.20 -9.98
CA THR A 67 3.84 -0.37 -9.57
C THR A 67 3.48 0.39 -8.31
N VAL A 68 4.29 0.25 -7.27
CA VAL A 68 4.04 0.90 -5.99
C VAL A 68 4.97 2.10 -5.88
N ARG A 69 4.42 3.30 -5.97
CA ARG A 69 5.20 4.52 -5.81
C ARG A 69 4.85 5.25 -4.53
N ARG A 70 3.69 4.97 -3.98
CA ARG A 70 3.21 5.68 -2.81
C ARG A 70 2.59 4.71 -1.83
N ALA A 71 2.70 5.06 -0.58
CA ALA A 71 2.07 4.30 0.48
C ALA A 71 1.48 5.26 1.49
N GLY A 72 0.33 4.89 2.02
CA GLY A 72 -0.28 5.61 3.13
C GLY A 72 -0.25 4.71 4.34
N ILE A 73 0.26 5.22 5.45
CA ILE A 73 0.37 4.44 6.66
C ILE A 73 -0.46 5.09 7.73
N GLU A 74 -1.43 4.36 8.21
CA GLU A 74 -2.27 4.81 9.28
C GLU A 74 -1.60 4.38 10.57
N CYS A 75 -1.14 5.34 11.34
CA CYS A 75 -0.31 5.07 12.50
C CYS A 75 -1.09 5.20 13.78
N THR A 76 -0.88 4.24 14.65
CA THR A 76 -1.34 4.34 16.02
C THR A 76 -0.09 4.28 16.87
N GLY A 77 0.25 5.39 17.51
CA GLY A 77 1.48 5.46 18.26
C GLY A 77 2.67 5.34 17.33
N SER A 78 3.62 4.53 17.68
CA SER A 78 4.86 4.44 16.92
C SER A 78 4.95 3.17 16.10
N TYR A 79 3.87 2.43 15.99
CA TYR A 79 3.95 1.11 15.39
C TYR A 79 4.29 1.13 13.91
N GLY A 80 4.06 2.24 13.24
CA GLY A 80 4.33 2.33 11.82
C GLY A 80 5.69 2.88 11.46
N GLN A 81 6.51 3.26 12.45
CA GLN A 81 7.75 3.96 12.14
C GLN A 81 8.75 3.10 11.40
N ALA A 82 8.91 1.85 11.81
CA ALA A 82 9.87 0.98 11.14
C ALA A 82 9.42 0.67 9.71
N LEU A 83 8.12 0.47 9.52
CA LEU A 83 7.60 0.24 8.17
C LEU A 83 7.83 1.47 7.30
N THR A 84 7.59 2.65 7.86
CA THR A 84 7.80 3.89 7.12
C THR A 84 9.25 3.98 6.65
N ARG A 85 10.19 3.72 7.56
CA ARG A 85 11.61 3.78 7.18
C ARG A 85 11.94 2.77 6.11
N TYR A 86 11.37 1.57 6.22
CA TYR A 86 11.64 0.55 5.23
C TYR A 86 11.15 1.00 3.85
N LEU A 87 9.93 1.53 3.79
CA LEU A 87 9.37 1.93 2.51
C LEU A 87 10.11 3.11 1.91
N LEU A 88 10.51 4.07 2.74
CA LEU A 88 11.29 5.19 2.25
C LEU A 88 12.62 4.70 1.66
N GLY A 89 13.23 3.69 2.29
CA GLY A 89 14.46 3.13 1.76
C GLY A 89 14.27 2.42 0.45
N GLU A 90 13.03 2.07 0.11
CA GLU A 90 12.71 1.45 -1.16
C GLU A 90 12.24 2.46 -2.19
N ASN A 91 12.44 3.73 -1.91
CA ASN A 91 12.08 4.84 -2.80
C ASN A 91 10.58 4.98 -2.99
N ILE A 92 9.83 4.66 -1.97
CA ILE A 92 8.39 4.81 -1.98
C ILE A 92 8.04 6.04 -1.16
N GLU A 93 7.20 6.89 -1.71
CA GLU A 93 6.74 8.08 -1.03
C GLU A 93 5.73 7.65 0.03
N VAL A 94 5.95 8.05 1.28
CA VAL A 94 5.08 7.61 2.37
C VAL A 94 4.35 8.80 2.95
N THR A 95 3.05 8.66 3.09
CA THR A 95 2.22 9.63 3.78
C THR A 95 1.71 8.97 5.05
N GLU A 96 1.93 9.60 6.17
CA GLU A 96 1.41 9.10 7.43
C GLU A 96 0.04 9.70 7.66
N VAL A 97 -0.91 8.85 7.95
CA VAL A 97 -2.28 9.26 8.18
C VAL A 97 -2.59 8.99 9.62
N ASP A 98 -2.92 10.04 10.36
CA ASP A 98 -3.33 9.85 11.74
C ASP A 98 -4.68 9.21 11.75
N GLN A 99 -5.04 8.70 12.89
CA GLN A 99 -6.41 8.27 13.13
C GLN A 99 -7.20 9.52 13.46
N PRO A 100 -7.55 10.29 12.49
CA PRO A 100 -7.99 11.63 12.75
C PRO A 100 -9.40 11.73 13.16
N ASP A 101 -10.14 10.78 12.74
CA ASP A 101 -11.56 10.93 12.87
C ASP A 101 -11.98 11.16 14.28
N LYS A 102 -11.38 10.49 15.21
CA LYS A 102 -11.84 10.64 16.56
C LYS A 102 -11.60 12.00 17.12
N SER A 103 -10.37 12.45 17.06
CA SER A 103 -10.09 13.75 17.66
C SER A 103 -10.65 14.86 16.83
N THR A 104 -10.66 14.72 15.53
CA THR A 104 -11.18 15.76 14.68
C THR A 104 -12.65 15.96 14.94
N ARG A 105 -13.39 14.91 15.03
CA ARG A 105 -14.80 15.05 15.26
C ARG A 105 -15.11 15.62 16.62
N ARG A 106 -14.32 15.23 17.60
CA ARG A 106 -14.55 15.77 18.93
C ARG A 106 -14.31 17.23 18.96
N ARG A 107 -13.30 17.71 18.26
CA ARG A 107 -13.01 19.11 18.27
C ARG A 107 -14.12 19.91 17.66
N ARG A 108 -14.68 19.40 16.64
CA ARG A 108 -15.77 20.11 16.01
C ARG A 108 -17.05 19.96 16.74
N GLY A 109 -17.18 18.89 17.42
CA GLY A 109 -18.40 18.65 18.14
C GLY A 109 -18.41 19.43 19.41
#